data_cd90e1717833995c2d56323be4d8fbb1
#
_entry.id   cd90e1717833995c2d56323be4d8fbb1
#
_cell.length_a   1.000
_cell.length_b   1.000
_cell.length_c   1.000
_cell.angle_alpha   90.00
_cell.angle_beta   90.00
_cell.angle_gamma   90.00
#
_symmetry.space_group_name_H-M   'P 1'
#
loop_
_entity.id
_entity.type
_entity.pdbx_description
1 polymer ?
#
loop_
_entity_poly.entity_id
_entity_poly.type
_entity_poly.pdbx_seq_one_letter_code
_entity_poly.pdbx_strand_id
1 'polypeptide(L)'
;MMSCVSNVENLPPQVIRQLSKELSSLCQNTPEGIKIFTNDEDITDIQATIEGPAGTPYAGGSFRMKLVLGKSFPAEPPKAFFLTKIFHPNVATNGEICVNTLKKDWKPELGIKHILLTVKCLLIVPNPESALNEEAGKLLLEQYEDYSMRAKMFTEIHAKPLRPAGENACSSREGGDGPMAKKHAGDKKSLDKKKKEKKKVLKRL
;
A
#
# COMPACT_ATOMS: atom_id res chain seq x y z
N MET A 1 21.40 9.52 5.01
CA MET A 1 21.44 9.59 3.54
C MET A 1 21.82 8.20 3.03
N MET A 2 20.88 7.40 2.54
CA MET A 2 21.21 6.13 1.88
C MET A 2 21.69 6.47 0.48
N SER A 3 22.94 6.20 0.21
CA SER A 3 23.56 6.32 -1.11
C SER A 3 22.76 5.43 -2.08
N CYS A 4 22.17 6.05 -3.09
CA CYS A 4 21.53 5.35 -4.19
C CYS A 4 22.67 4.82 -5.09
N VAL A 5 23.20 3.64 -4.75
CA VAL A 5 24.16 2.96 -5.61
C VAL A 5 23.38 2.44 -6.79
N SER A 6 23.58 3.04 -7.96
CA SER A 6 23.03 2.54 -9.22
C SER A 6 23.50 1.10 -9.45
N ASN A 7 22.55 0.18 -9.67
CA ASN A 7 22.87 -1.22 -9.96
C ASN A 7 23.25 -1.47 -11.43
N VAL A 8 23.29 -0.41 -12.25
CA VAL A 8 23.61 -0.50 -13.70
C VAL A 8 25.01 -1.11 -13.92
N GLU A 9 25.98 -0.74 -13.08
CA GLU A 9 27.38 -1.23 -13.17
C GLU A 9 27.50 -2.76 -12.94
N ASN A 10 26.48 -3.39 -12.35
CA ASN A 10 26.49 -4.80 -11.98
C ASN A 10 25.79 -5.71 -12.99
N LEU A 11 25.15 -5.15 -14.03
CA LEU A 11 24.40 -5.93 -15.01
C LEU A 11 25.11 -5.97 -16.37
N PRO A 12 25.12 -7.15 -17.05
CA PRO A 12 25.66 -7.25 -18.40
C PRO A 12 24.90 -6.33 -19.38
N PRO A 13 25.58 -5.73 -20.39
CA PRO A 13 24.95 -4.84 -21.36
C PRO A 13 23.77 -5.46 -22.12
N GLN A 14 23.80 -6.79 -22.33
CA GLN A 14 22.70 -7.51 -22.97
C GLN A 14 21.43 -7.51 -22.10
N VAL A 15 21.60 -7.68 -20.79
CA VAL A 15 20.48 -7.65 -19.81
C VAL A 15 19.89 -6.24 -19.75
N ILE A 16 20.72 -5.20 -19.76
CA ILE A 16 20.27 -3.81 -19.78
C ILE A 16 19.44 -3.52 -21.03
N ARG A 17 19.89 -3.99 -22.24
CA ARG A 17 19.13 -3.81 -23.48
C ARG A 17 17.80 -4.56 -23.45
N GLN A 18 17.78 -5.77 -22.90
CA GLN A 18 16.55 -6.56 -22.76
C GLN A 18 15.59 -5.87 -21.82
N LEU A 19 16.08 -5.40 -20.65
CA LEU A 19 15.30 -4.67 -19.67
C LEU A 19 14.69 -3.39 -20.25
N SER A 20 15.47 -2.62 -21.03
CA SER A 20 14.99 -1.41 -21.69
C SER A 20 13.83 -1.69 -22.65
N LYS A 21 13.93 -2.75 -23.46
CA LYS A 21 12.84 -3.16 -24.35
C LYS A 21 11.60 -3.61 -23.59
N GLU A 22 11.81 -4.37 -22.52
CA GLU A 22 10.73 -4.86 -21.68
C GLU A 22 9.98 -3.69 -20.99
N LEU A 23 10.71 -2.76 -20.36
CA LEU A 23 10.12 -1.60 -19.71
C LEU A 23 9.38 -0.70 -20.70
N SER A 24 9.93 -0.47 -21.89
CA SER A 24 9.26 0.30 -22.95
C SER A 24 7.95 -0.37 -23.38
N SER A 25 7.95 -1.70 -23.55
CA SER A 25 6.73 -2.46 -23.86
C SER A 25 5.71 -2.42 -22.72
N LEU A 26 6.18 -2.52 -21.48
CA LEU A 26 5.33 -2.45 -20.29
C LEU A 26 4.70 -1.08 -20.12
N CYS A 27 5.41 0.02 -20.38
CA CYS A 27 4.85 1.37 -20.31
C CYS A 27 3.73 1.57 -21.35
N GLN A 28 3.82 0.93 -22.51
CA GLN A 28 2.79 0.98 -23.56
C GLN A 28 1.58 0.09 -23.24
N ASN A 29 1.81 -1.07 -22.64
CA ASN A 29 0.80 -2.09 -22.36
C ASN A 29 0.83 -2.49 -20.87
N THR A 30 0.63 -1.49 -19.99
CA THR A 30 0.63 -1.73 -18.55
C THR A 30 -0.61 -2.52 -18.16
N PRO A 31 -0.48 -3.58 -17.33
CA PRO A 31 -1.63 -4.32 -16.81
C PRO A 31 -2.57 -3.42 -16.00
N GLU A 32 -3.86 -3.71 -16.05
CA GLU A 32 -4.88 -2.97 -15.32
C GLU A 32 -4.57 -2.87 -13.81
N GLY A 33 -4.73 -1.66 -13.26
CA GLY A 33 -4.47 -1.38 -11.83
C GLY A 33 -2.98 -1.37 -11.48
N ILE A 34 -2.08 -1.28 -12.45
CA ILE A 34 -0.65 -1.11 -12.24
C ILE A 34 -0.20 0.16 -12.99
N LYS A 35 0.66 0.95 -12.35
CA LYS A 35 1.35 2.09 -12.98
C LYS A 35 2.85 1.91 -12.76
N ILE A 36 3.64 2.09 -13.81
CA ILE A 36 5.09 1.90 -13.77
C ILE A 36 5.77 3.27 -13.87
N PHE A 37 6.82 3.43 -13.10
CA PHE A 37 7.68 4.60 -13.10
C PHE A 37 9.10 4.13 -13.38
N THR A 38 9.66 4.60 -14.47
CA THR A 38 11.05 4.35 -14.86
C THR A 38 11.87 5.62 -14.65
N ASN A 39 13.12 5.46 -14.30
CA ASN A 39 14.05 6.57 -14.21
C ASN A 39 14.92 6.59 -15.47
N ASP A 40 14.92 7.70 -16.21
CA ASP A 40 15.72 7.84 -17.43
C ASP A 40 17.22 7.85 -17.15
N GLU A 41 17.63 8.27 -15.95
CA GLU A 41 19.02 8.29 -15.53
C GLU A 41 19.50 6.91 -15.02
N ASP A 42 18.60 6.12 -14.43
CA ASP A 42 18.91 4.78 -13.91
C ASP A 42 17.78 3.79 -14.24
N ILE A 43 17.97 3.05 -15.33
CA ILE A 43 17.01 2.03 -15.78
C ILE A 43 16.76 0.91 -14.76
N THR A 44 17.63 0.78 -13.75
CA THR A 44 17.49 -0.22 -12.69
C THR A 44 16.64 0.29 -11.50
N ASP A 45 16.34 1.59 -11.45
CA ASP A 45 15.38 2.16 -10.49
C ASP A 45 13.94 1.98 -11.03
N ILE A 46 13.43 0.79 -10.85
CA ILE A 46 12.09 0.42 -11.32
C ILE A 46 11.13 0.54 -10.13
N GLN A 47 10.19 1.44 -10.26
CA GLN A 47 9.12 1.62 -9.28
C GLN A 47 7.76 1.39 -9.95
N ALA A 48 6.82 0.92 -9.16
CA ALA A 48 5.46 0.73 -9.64
C ALA A 48 4.46 1.09 -8.53
N THR A 49 3.25 1.37 -8.95
CA THR A 49 2.10 1.49 -8.04
C THR A 49 1.09 0.44 -8.42
N ILE A 50 0.62 -0.32 -7.44
CA ILE A 50 -0.42 -1.33 -7.59
C ILE A 50 -1.66 -0.82 -6.89
N GLU A 51 -2.77 -0.76 -7.61
CA GLU A 51 -4.07 -0.45 -7.04
C GLU A 51 -4.62 -1.68 -6.29
N GLY A 52 -5.10 -1.46 -5.08
CA GLY A 52 -5.68 -2.52 -4.26
C GLY A 52 -6.91 -3.14 -4.93
N PRO A 53 -6.90 -4.47 -5.18
CA PRO A 53 -7.97 -5.14 -5.92
C PRO A 53 -9.32 -5.03 -5.21
N ALA A 54 -10.38 -4.85 -5.99
CA ALA A 54 -11.75 -4.84 -5.47
C ALA A 54 -12.09 -6.15 -4.75
N GLY A 55 -12.89 -6.07 -3.69
CA GLY A 55 -13.26 -7.24 -2.88
C GLY A 55 -12.20 -7.73 -1.91
N THR A 56 -11.05 -7.04 -1.82
CA THR A 56 -9.99 -7.34 -0.85
C THR A 56 -9.93 -6.26 0.25
N PRO A 57 -9.29 -6.53 1.38
CA PRO A 57 -9.04 -5.52 2.42
C PRO A 57 -8.20 -4.32 1.93
N TYR A 58 -7.57 -4.46 0.79
CA TYR A 58 -6.70 -3.47 0.15
C TYR A 58 -7.43 -2.57 -0.85
N ALA A 59 -8.72 -2.83 -1.10
CA ALA A 59 -9.51 -2.09 -2.08
C ALA A 59 -9.48 -0.58 -1.85
N GLY A 60 -9.31 0.17 -2.94
CA GLY A 60 -9.22 1.64 -2.91
C GLY A 60 -7.88 2.19 -2.41
N GLY A 61 -6.93 1.33 -2.06
CA GLY A 61 -5.56 1.71 -1.73
C GLY A 61 -4.67 1.78 -2.97
N SER A 62 -3.60 2.57 -2.86
CA SER A 62 -2.56 2.72 -3.89
C SER A 62 -1.21 2.39 -3.26
N PHE A 63 -0.64 1.26 -3.65
CA PHE A 63 0.55 0.68 -3.03
C PHE A 63 1.77 0.89 -3.91
N ARG A 64 2.65 1.80 -3.51
CA ARG A 64 3.91 2.05 -4.19
C ARG A 64 4.92 0.99 -3.80
N MET A 65 5.62 0.45 -4.78
CA MET A 65 6.66 -0.54 -4.62
C MET A 65 7.88 -0.23 -5.47
N LYS A 66 9.01 -0.84 -5.13
CA LYS A 66 10.24 -0.81 -5.92
C LYS A 66 10.76 -2.22 -6.16
N LEU A 67 11.45 -2.39 -7.27
CA LEU A 67 12.19 -3.59 -7.61
C LEU A 67 13.69 -3.33 -7.49
N VAL A 68 14.42 -4.29 -6.97
CA VAL A 68 15.88 -4.25 -6.86
C VAL A 68 16.45 -5.44 -7.63
N LEU A 69 17.11 -5.14 -8.72
CA LEU A 69 17.75 -6.14 -9.57
C LEU A 69 19.04 -6.63 -8.91
N GLY A 70 19.15 -7.93 -8.67
CA GLY A 70 20.38 -8.53 -8.16
C GLY A 70 21.39 -8.81 -9.28
N LYS A 71 22.63 -9.15 -8.91
CA LYS A 71 23.69 -9.53 -9.86
C LYS A 71 23.33 -10.76 -10.70
N SER A 72 22.48 -11.64 -10.17
CA SER A 72 22.01 -12.86 -10.83
C SER A 72 20.79 -12.63 -11.72
N PHE A 73 20.30 -11.40 -11.86
CA PHE A 73 19.19 -11.10 -12.76
C PHE A 73 19.64 -11.28 -14.23
N PRO A 74 18.86 -11.90 -15.13
CA PRO A 74 17.49 -12.41 -14.94
C PRO A 74 17.39 -13.88 -14.48
N ALA A 75 18.50 -14.59 -14.22
CA ALA A 75 18.46 -15.97 -13.75
C ALA A 75 17.67 -16.13 -12.45
N GLU A 76 17.79 -15.14 -11.53
CA GLU A 76 16.95 -15.00 -10.35
C GLU A 76 16.01 -13.80 -10.50
N PRO A 77 14.81 -13.85 -9.87
CA PRO A 77 13.89 -12.72 -9.88
C PRO A 77 14.47 -11.52 -9.12
N PRO A 78 14.02 -10.30 -9.43
CA PRO A 78 14.34 -9.14 -8.63
C PRO A 78 13.74 -9.28 -7.22
N LYS A 79 14.36 -8.63 -6.24
CA LYS A 79 13.72 -8.38 -4.95
C LYS A 79 12.66 -7.30 -5.11
N ALA A 80 11.55 -7.45 -4.40
CA ALA A 80 10.46 -6.48 -4.42
C ALA A 80 10.19 -5.96 -3.02
N PHE A 81 9.93 -4.66 -2.91
CA PHE A 81 9.65 -3.99 -1.64
C PHE A 81 8.46 -3.06 -1.81
N PHE A 82 7.49 -3.16 -0.92
CA PHE A 82 6.50 -2.10 -0.77
C PHE A 82 7.13 -0.89 -0.06
N LEU A 83 7.00 0.28 -0.67
CA LEU A 83 7.34 1.58 -0.06
C LEU A 83 6.16 2.09 0.78
N THR A 84 4.94 1.74 0.38
CA THR A 84 3.73 1.98 1.15
C THR A 84 3.62 0.94 2.25
N LYS A 85 3.40 1.36 3.49
CA LYS A 85 3.17 0.43 4.60
C LYS A 85 1.89 -0.38 4.38
N ILE A 86 1.99 -1.67 4.56
CA ILE A 86 0.90 -2.63 4.35
C ILE A 86 0.90 -3.68 5.47
N PHE A 87 -0.27 -4.14 5.88
CA PHE A 87 -0.42 -5.29 6.76
C PHE A 87 -0.76 -6.51 5.92
N HIS A 88 0.22 -7.39 5.71
CA HIS A 88 0.10 -8.52 4.80
C HIS A 88 1.01 -9.68 5.24
N PRO A 89 0.57 -10.96 5.19
CA PRO A 89 1.39 -12.11 5.62
C PRO A 89 2.74 -12.18 4.90
N ASN A 90 2.76 -11.98 3.59
CA ASN A 90 3.96 -12.16 2.77
C ASN A 90 4.84 -10.91 2.67
N VAL A 91 4.61 -9.90 3.52
CA VAL A 91 5.37 -8.65 3.52
C VAL A 91 5.95 -8.42 4.90
N ALA A 92 7.27 -8.29 4.97
CA ALA A 92 7.99 -7.99 6.19
C ALA A 92 7.76 -6.54 6.65
N THR A 93 8.13 -6.22 7.88
CA THR A 93 7.98 -4.88 8.46
C THR A 93 8.76 -3.79 7.71
N ASN A 94 9.86 -4.17 7.04
CA ASN A 94 10.66 -3.29 6.18
C ASN A 94 10.08 -3.13 4.76
N GLY A 95 8.96 -3.78 4.46
CA GLY A 95 8.29 -3.77 3.16
C GLY A 95 8.76 -4.86 2.20
N GLU A 96 9.74 -5.70 2.56
CA GLU A 96 10.25 -6.77 1.70
C GLU A 96 9.17 -7.81 1.43
N ILE A 97 8.97 -8.15 0.15
CA ILE A 97 8.03 -9.18 -0.28
C ILE A 97 8.75 -10.53 -0.27
N CYS A 98 8.06 -11.57 0.18
CA CYS A 98 8.63 -12.91 0.31
C CYS A 98 9.29 -13.40 -1.00
N VAL A 99 10.60 -13.65 -0.94
CA VAL A 99 11.40 -14.10 -2.08
C VAL A 99 10.91 -15.45 -2.60
N ASN A 100 10.50 -16.37 -1.73
CA ASN A 100 10.00 -17.68 -2.14
C ASN A 100 8.75 -17.57 -3.03
N THR A 101 7.87 -16.62 -2.72
CA THR A 101 6.69 -16.36 -3.53
C THR A 101 7.06 -15.82 -4.93
N LEU A 102 8.09 -14.97 -5.01
CA LEU A 102 8.56 -14.42 -6.27
C LEU A 102 9.33 -15.44 -7.11
N LYS A 103 10.00 -16.41 -6.45
CA LYS A 103 10.79 -17.47 -7.12
C LYS A 103 9.94 -18.65 -7.62
N LYS A 104 8.78 -18.91 -7.04
CA LYS A 104 8.00 -20.13 -7.27
C LYS A 104 7.74 -20.42 -8.75
N ASP A 105 7.37 -19.41 -9.52
CA ASP A 105 7.04 -19.55 -10.94
C ASP A 105 7.95 -18.69 -11.83
N TRP A 106 9.10 -18.24 -11.29
CA TRP A 106 10.01 -17.38 -12.02
C TRP A 106 10.71 -18.11 -13.16
N LYS A 107 10.71 -17.49 -14.31
CA LYS A 107 11.55 -17.83 -15.46
C LYS A 107 12.12 -16.54 -16.04
N PRO A 108 13.37 -16.52 -16.53
CA PRO A 108 13.99 -15.32 -17.11
C PRO A 108 13.18 -14.65 -18.21
N GLU A 109 12.42 -15.45 -18.98
CA GLU A 109 11.61 -14.98 -20.10
C GLU A 109 10.33 -14.24 -19.66
N LEU A 110 9.89 -14.47 -18.42
CA LEU A 110 8.66 -13.86 -17.88
C LEU A 110 8.82 -12.38 -17.54
N GLY A 111 10.03 -11.98 -17.13
CA GLY A 111 10.43 -10.61 -16.90
C GLY A 111 9.70 -9.87 -15.77
N ILE A 112 9.84 -8.56 -15.79
CA ILE A 112 9.28 -7.64 -14.77
C ILE A 112 7.76 -7.69 -14.70
N LYS A 113 7.10 -7.85 -15.85
CA LYS A 113 5.63 -7.98 -15.93
C LYS A 113 5.10 -9.07 -15.02
N HIS A 114 5.75 -10.23 -15.01
CA HIS A 114 5.36 -11.36 -14.19
C HIS A 114 5.44 -11.03 -12.70
N ILE A 115 6.52 -10.38 -12.26
CA ILE A 115 6.68 -9.96 -10.86
C ILE A 115 5.56 -9.03 -10.43
N LEU A 116 5.24 -8.02 -11.24
CA LEU A 116 4.17 -7.07 -10.91
C LEU A 116 2.80 -7.75 -10.80
N LEU A 117 2.52 -8.70 -11.71
CA LEU A 117 1.29 -9.50 -11.65
C LEU A 117 1.27 -10.43 -10.43
N THR A 118 2.40 -11.08 -10.11
CA THR A 118 2.52 -11.93 -8.92
C THR A 118 2.24 -11.12 -7.65
N VAL A 119 2.81 -9.93 -7.53
CA VAL A 119 2.54 -9.06 -6.38
C VAL A 119 1.08 -8.61 -6.33
N LYS A 120 0.46 -8.29 -7.47
CA LYS A 120 -0.98 -7.99 -7.53
C LYS A 120 -1.82 -9.19 -7.09
N CYS A 121 -1.46 -10.41 -7.52
CA CYS A 121 -2.12 -11.64 -7.11
C CYS A 121 -2.00 -11.91 -5.60
N LEU A 122 -0.87 -11.57 -4.98
CA LEU A 122 -0.70 -11.68 -3.52
C LEU A 122 -1.68 -10.80 -2.75
N LEU A 123 -2.05 -9.63 -3.29
CA LEU A 123 -3.07 -8.77 -2.67
C LEU A 123 -4.48 -9.38 -2.77
N ILE A 124 -4.71 -10.32 -3.69
CA ILE A 124 -5.97 -11.03 -3.84
C ILE A 124 -5.97 -12.30 -2.98
N VAL A 125 -4.92 -13.10 -3.09
CA VAL A 125 -4.77 -14.39 -2.39
C VAL A 125 -3.42 -14.42 -1.69
N PRO A 126 -3.35 -14.04 -0.40
CA PRO A 126 -2.13 -14.18 0.39
C PRO A 126 -1.72 -15.65 0.53
N ASN A 127 -0.40 -15.90 0.60
CA ASN A 127 0.15 -17.23 0.83
C ASN A 127 0.55 -17.39 2.31
N PRO A 128 -0.22 -18.10 3.14
CA PRO A 128 0.08 -18.26 4.56
C PRO A 128 1.34 -19.09 4.82
N GLU A 129 1.72 -20.00 3.90
CA GLU A 129 2.89 -20.87 4.06
C GLU A 129 4.22 -20.09 3.97
N SER A 130 4.22 -18.93 3.34
CA SER A 130 5.38 -18.07 3.18
C SER A 130 5.25 -16.76 3.95
N ALA A 131 4.71 -16.82 5.16
CA ALA A 131 4.50 -15.64 5.99
C ALA A 131 5.84 -15.06 6.48
N LEU A 132 6.05 -13.77 6.23
CA LEU A 132 7.11 -12.94 6.82
C LEU A 132 6.58 -12.10 7.99
N ASN A 133 5.27 -11.90 8.05
CA ASN A 133 4.55 -11.28 9.15
C ASN A 133 3.71 -12.38 9.82
N GLU A 134 4.23 -12.95 10.90
CA GLU A 134 3.61 -14.06 11.61
C GLU A 134 2.23 -13.69 12.16
N GLU A 135 2.07 -12.46 12.67
CA GLU A 135 0.80 -11.97 13.19
C GLU A 135 -0.27 -11.94 12.09
N ALA A 136 0.09 -11.38 10.92
CA ALA A 136 -0.83 -11.33 9.78
C ALA A 136 -1.14 -12.74 9.24
N GLY A 137 -0.15 -13.64 9.21
CA GLY A 137 -0.32 -15.04 8.83
C GLY A 137 -1.27 -15.78 9.75
N LYS A 138 -1.08 -15.64 11.07
CA LYS A 138 -1.93 -16.24 12.10
C LYS A 138 -3.37 -15.74 12.01
N LEU A 139 -3.57 -14.40 11.94
CA LEU A 139 -4.91 -13.83 11.82
C LEU A 139 -5.60 -14.26 10.52
N LEU A 140 -4.87 -14.37 9.42
CA LEU A 140 -5.43 -14.84 8.14
C LEU A 140 -6.02 -16.24 8.25
N LEU A 141 -5.37 -17.15 9.01
CA LEU A 141 -5.78 -18.55 9.15
C LEU A 141 -6.83 -18.76 10.25
N GLU A 142 -6.70 -18.07 11.37
CA GLU A 142 -7.51 -18.32 12.56
C GLU A 142 -8.67 -17.33 12.71
N GLN A 143 -8.51 -16.08 12.29
CA GLN A 143 -9.44 -14.97 12.53
C GLN A 143 -9.45 -14.01 11.34
N TYR A 144 -10.04 -14.45 10.23
CA TYR A 144 -10.02 -13.68 8.98
C TYR A 144 -10.66 -12.29 9.10
N GLU A 145 -11.70 -12.13 9.91
CA GLU A 145 -12.35 -10.83 10.11
C GLU A 145 -11.40 -9.81 10.74
N ASP A 146 -10.65 -10.22 11.77
CA ASP A 146 -9.66 -9.37 12.43
C ASP A 146 -8.50 -9.04 11.50
N TYR A 147 -8.03 -10.01 10.71
CA TYR A 147 -7.06 -9.77 9.64
C TYR A 147 -7.56 -8.72 8.66
N SER A 148 -8.78 -8.92 8.12
CA SER A 148 -9.38 -8.06 7.12
C SER A 148 -9.58 -6.63 7.65
N MET A 149 -10.10 -6.49 8.86
CA MET A 149 -10.30 -5.19 9.52
C MET A 149 -8.97 -4.46 9.69
N ARG A 150 -7.93 -5.14 10.14
CA ARG A 150 -6.60 -4.56 10.36
C ARG A 150 -5.92 -4.18 9.05
N ALA A 151 -5.95 -5.05 8.03
CA ALA A 151 -5.41 -4.77 6.71
C ALA A 151 -6.12 -3.59 6.05
N LYS A 152 -7.44 -3.50 6.19
CA LYS A 152 -8.25 -2.36 5.72
C LYS A 152 -7.87 -1.07 6.43
N MET A 153 -7.71 -1.09 7.75
CA MET A 153 -7.28 0.07 8.53
C MET A 153 -5.90 0.57 8.07
N PHE A 154 -4.93 -0.34 7.86
CA PHE A 154 -3.61 0.03 7.33
C PHE A 154 -3.71 0.64 5.93
N THR A 155 -4.56 0.09 5.08
CA THR A 155 -4.83 0.62 3.73
C THR A 155 -5.39 2.04 3.80
N GLU A 156 -6.34 2.29 4.69
CA GLU A 156 -6.94 3.61 4.89
C GLU A 156 -5.95 4.65 5.41
N ILE A 157 -5.02 4.25 6.25
CA ILE A 157 -4.04 5.16 6.85
C ILE A 157 -2.87 5.43 5.90
N HIS A 158 -2.37 4.41 5.20
CA HIS A 158 -1.09 4.49 4.52
C HIS A 158 -1.17 4.45 2.99
N ALA A 159 -2.24 3.90 2.43
CA ALA A 159 -2.37 3.65 0.99
C ALA A 159 -3.44 4.51 0.31
N LYS A 160 -4.09 5.45 1.00
CA LYS A 160 -5.02 6.37 0.34
C LYS A 160 -4.28 7.20 -0.70
N PRO A 161 -4.79 7.28 -1.95
CA PRO A 161 -4.28 8.23 -2.92
C PRO A 161 -4.36 9.63 -2.30
N LEU A 162 -3.27 10.39 -2.37
CA LEU A 162 -3.31 11.81 -2.05
C LEU A 162 -4.36 12.43 -2.99
N ARG A 163 -5.49 12.90 -2.45
CA ARG A 163 -6.40 13.73 -3.22
C ARG A 163 -5.58 14.93 -3.71
N PRO A 164 -5.61 15.27 -5.02
CA PRO A 164 -5.01 16.51 -5.46
C PRO A 164 -5.65 17.63 -4.62
N ALA A 165 -4.80 18.43 -3.97
CA ALA A 165 -5.24 19.60 -3.22
C ALA A 165 -5.90 20.57 -4.24
N GLY A 166 -7.24 20.59 -4.33
CA GLY A 166 -7.91 21.47 -5.27
C GLY A 166 -9.34 21.07 -5.65
N GLU A 167 -10.11 20.41 -4.78
CA GLU A 167 -11.56 20.46 -4.91
C GLU A 167 -12.16 20.63 -3.51
N ASN A 168 -12.11 21.88 -3.04
CA ASN A 168 -13.08 22.36 -2.08
C ASN A 168 -14.43 22.34 -2.80
N ALA A 169 -15.21 21.28 -2.59
CA ALA A 169 -16.62 21.30 -2.88
C ALA A 169 -17.26 22.36 -1.97
N CYS A 170 -17.28 23.58 -2.44
CA CYS A 170 -18.18 24.62 -1.98
C CYS A 170 -19.60 24.14 -2.27
N SER A 171 -20.22 23.50 -1.31
CA SER A 171 -21.67 23.29 -1.31
C SER A 171 -22.32 24.65 -1.17
N SER A 172 -22.70 25.22 -2.31
CA SER A 172 -23.59 26.39 -2.42
C SER A 172 -24.90 26.08 -1.70
N ARG A 173 -25.07 26.68 -0.53
CA ARG A 173 -26.40 26.88 0.06
C ARG A 173 -26.94 28.16 -0.57
N GLU A 174 -27.88 27.97 -1.47
CA GLU A 174 -28.73 29.04 -1.97
C GLU A 174 -29.62 29.58 -0.82
N GLY A 175 -29.89 30.85 -0.93
CA GLY A 175 -30.38 31.76 0.05
C GLY A 175 -31.81 31.53 0.55
N GLY A 176 -32.04 32.11 1.67
CA GLY A 176 -33.33 32.37 2.30
C GLY A 176 -33.20 33.53 3.28
N ASP A 177 -33.80 34.62 2.87
CA ASP A 177 -33.78 35.97 3.44
C ASP A 177 -34.47 36.05 4.82
N GLY A 178 -33.87 36.88 5.73
CA GLY A 178 -34.43 37.77 6.72
C GLY A 178 -35.06 37.22 8.03
N PRO A 179 -35.34 38.08 9.03
CA PRO A 179 -34.44 39.03 9.69
C PRO A 179 -34.28 38.83 11.23
N MET A 180 -33.31 39.52 11.78
CA MET A 180 -33.02 39.86 13.21
C MET A 180 -34.04 39.53 14.30
N ALA A 181 -33.58 38.91 15.41
CA ALA A 181 -33.91 39.29 16.77
C ALA A 181 -32.92 38.78 17.84
N LYS A 182 -32.64 39.64 18.74
CA LYS A 182 -31.69 39.72 19.87
C LYS A 182 -31.76 38.61 20.92
N LYS A 183 -30.54 38.34 21.52
CA LYS A 183 -30.23 38.09 22.96
C LYS A 183 -30.99 36.98 23.71
N HIS A 184 -30.27 36.02 24.29
CA HIS A 184 -30.09 35.92 25.76
C HIS A 184 -28.99 34.91 26.13
N ALA A 185 -28.27 35.30 27.17
CA ALA A 185 -27.22 34.52 27.84
C ALA A 185 -27.84 33.53 28.86
N GLY A 186 -27.09 32.44 29.14
CA GLY A 186 -27.34 31.47 30.23
C GLY A 186 -27.52 30.07 29.67
N ASP A 187 -26.71 29.06 29.95
CA ASP A 187 -26.41 28.48 31.22
C ASP A 187 -25.26 27.46 31.12
N LYS A 188 -24.18 27.72 31.80
CA LYS A 188 -23.12 26.75 32.11
C LYS A 188 -23.48 26.04 33.42
N LYS A 189 -24.27 24.96 33.38
CA LYS A 189 -24.49 24.13 34.59
C LYS A 189 -25.08 22.75 34.33
N SER A 190 -24.58 21.97 33.41
CA SER A 190 -25.03 20.56 33.32
C SER A 190 -23.94 19.52 33.03
N LEU A 191 -22.66 19.90 32.96
CA LEU A 191 -21.56 18.96 32.64
C LEU A 191 -20.83 18.38 33.86
N ASP A 192 -21.06 18.91 35.06
CA ASP A 192 -20.38 18.43 36.29
C ASP A 192 -21.11 17.32 37.07
N LYS A 193 -22.37 17.04 36.77
CA LYS A 193 -23.12 15.97 37.47
C LYS A 193 -22.82 14.56 36.98
N LYS A 194 -22.43 14.38 35.73
CA LYS A 194 -22.12 13.03 35.16
C LYS A 194 -20.73 12.53 35.56
N LYS A 195 -19.81 13.36 35.99
CA LYS A 195 -18.45 12.94 36.39
C LYS A 195 -18.37 12.49 37.88
N LYS A 196 -19.33 12.84 38.71
CA LYS A 196 -19.36 12.42 40.13
C LYS A 196 -20.01 11.07 40.36
N GLU A 197 -20.91 10.61 39.50
CA GLU A 197 -21.52 9.28 39.65
C GLU A 197 -20.61 8.13 39.20
N LYS A 198 -19.79 8.31 38.17
CA LYS A 198 -18.82 7.27 37.74
C LYS A 198 -17.69 6.99 38.75
N LYS A 199 -17.39 7.93 39.67
CA LYS A 199 -16.37 7.71 40.73
C LYS A 199 -16.91 7.00 41.96
N LYS A 200 -18.24 6.88 42.15
CA LYS A 200 -18.82 6.17 43.28
C LYS A 200 -19.01 4.68 43.04
N VAL A 201 -19.08 4.24 41.78
CA VAL A 201 -19.25 2.82 41.41
C VAL A 201 -17.94 2.07 41.48
N LEU A 202 -16.78 2.73 41.25
CA LEU A 202 -15.46 2.11 41.30
C LEU A 202 -14.86 1.90 42.71
N LYS A 203 -15.55 2.29 43.77
CA LYS A 203 -15.09 2.12 45.17
C LYS A 203 -15.86 1.04 45.94
N ARG A 204 -16.64 0.20 45.25
CA ARG A 204 -17.45 -0.88 45.88
C ARG A 204 -17.29 -2.25 45.17
N LEU A 205 -16.11 -2.48 44.59
CA LEU A 205 -15.69 -3.86 44.20
C LEU A 205 -14.30 -4.10 44.78
#